data_fa6362e3a07e20d6d19f06476aa0489f
#
_entry.id   fa6362e3a07e20d6d19f06476aa0489f
#
_cell.length_a   1.000
_cell.length_b   1.000
_cell.length_c   1.000
_cell.angle_alpha   90.00
_cell.angle_beta   90.00
_cell.angle_gamma   90.00
#
_symmetry.space_group_name_H-M   'P 1'
#
loop_
_entity.id
_entity.type
_entity.pdbx_description
1 polymer ?
#
loop_
_entity_poly.entity_id
_entity_poly.type
_entity_poly.pdbx_seq_one_letter_code
_entity_poly.pdbx_strand_id
1 'polypeptide(L)'
;MNLDLRNSAEDQSQRMLNALEPGTVLPIHRHCSTSETVAILRGRAVQWLYDDEGRVTEKVLLEVGGPIPAMSVEKGQWHRLECLESGTVTWR
;
A
#
# COMPACT_ATOMS: atom_id res chain seq x y z
N MET A 1 -12.54 -4.42 5.21
CA MET A 1 -13.07 -3.25 5.94
C MET A 1 -12.13 -2.07 5.75
N ASN A 2 -12.69 -0.93 5.45
CA ASN A 2 -11.93 0.31 5.29
C ASN A 2 -12.43 1.35 6.28
N LEU A 3 -11.49 2.02 6.93
CA LEU A 3 -11.79 3.13 7.83
C LEU A 3 -11.01 4.34 7.34
N ASP A 4 -11.72 5.37 6.92
CA ASP A 4 -11.13 6.60 6.43
C ASP A 4 -10.93 7.57 7.60
N LEU A 5 -9.68 7.95 7.83
CA LEU A 5 -9.30 8.83 8.93
C LEU A 5 -9.09 10.27 8.48
N ARG A 6 -9.53 10.65 7.30
CA ARG A 6 -9.45 12.03 6.84
C ARG A 6 -10.30 12.94 7.73
N ASN A 7 -9.83 14.14 7.98
CA ASN A 7 -10.56 15.13 8.78
C ASN A 7 -11.79 15.65 8.04
N SER A 8 -11.73 15.68 6.71
CA SER A 8 -12.85 16.09 5.87
C SER A 8 -12.65 15.52 4.47
N ALA A 9 -13.68 15.61 3.64
CA ALA A 9 -13.59 15.16 2.25
C ALA A 9 -12.59 15.98 1.42
N GLU A 10 -12.25 17.18 1.88
CA GLU A 10 -11.29 18.06 1.20
C GLU A 10 -9.87 17.87 1.68
N ASP A 11 -9.67 17.09 2.74
CA ASP A 11 -8.33 16.79 3.25
C ASP A 11 -7.59 15.94 2.24
N GLN A 12 -6.47 16.44 1.74
CA GLN A 12 -5.65 15.75 0.75
C GLN A 12 -4.81 14.63 1.37
N SER A 13 -4.68 14.61 2.67
CA SER A 13 -4.00 13.58 3.42
C SER A 13 -4.94 12.41 3.64
N GLN A 14 -4.75 11.36 2.87
CA GLN A 14 -5.57 10.15 3.02
C GLN A 14 -4.96 9.23 4.06
N ARG A 15 -5.74 8.93 5.11
CA ARG A 15 -5.35 8.00 6.16
C ARG A 15 -6.45 6.96 6.27
N MET A 16 -6.11 5.74 5.91
CA MET A 16 -7.11 4.69 5.78
C MET A 16 -6.59 3.38 6.32
N LEU A 17 -7.41 2.72 7.16
CA LEU A 17 -7.16 1.36 7.59
C LEU A 17 -7.85 0.42 6.62
N ASN A 18 -7.11 -0.56 6.09
CA ASN A 18 -7.62 -1.56 5.18
C ASN A 18 -7.34 -2.95 5.74
N ALA A 19 -8.36 -3.80 5.77
CA ALA A 19 -8.18 -5.22 6.04
C ALA A 19 -8.14 -5.95 4.70
N LEU A 20 -7.08 -6.72 4.49
CA LEU A 20 -6.81 -7.39 3.21
C LEU A 20 -6.78 -8.90 3.40
N GLU A 21 -7.19 -9.61 2.35
CA GLU A 21 -7.10 -11.06 2.30
C GLU A 21 -6.26 -11.48 1.09
N PRO A 22 -5.54 -12.64 1.18
CA PRO A 22 -4.82 -13.17 0.03
C PRO A 22 -5.77 -13.44 -1.13
N GLY A 23 -5.29 -13.23 -2.34
CA GLY A 23 -6.08 -13.45 -3.55
C GLY A 23 -6.94 -12.26 -3.96
N THR A 24 -7.02 -11.21 -3.14
CA THR A 24 -7.67 -9.97 -3.56
C THR A 24 -6.83 -9.34 -4.67
N VAL A 25 -7.46 -9.09 -5.81
CA VAL A 25 -6.79 -8.45 -6.94
C VAL A 25 -6.89 -6.94 -6.79
N LEU A 26 -5.75 -6.29 -6.54
CA LEU A 26 -5.66 -4.84 -6.48
C LEU A 26 -5.03 -4.33 -7.77
N PRO A 27 -5.55 -3.26 -8.36
CA PRO A 27 -5.00 -2.77 -9.62
C PRO A 27 -3.64 -2.11 -9.43
N ILE A 28 -2.84 -2.15 -10.51
CA ILE A 28 -1.62 -1.34 -10.58
C ILE A 28 -2.08 0.10 -10.76
N HIS A 29 -1.58 1.00 -9.93
CA HIS A 29 -2.00 2.39 -9.95
C HIS A 29 -0.86 3.32 -9.56
N ARG A 30 -1.08 4.61 -9.73
CA ARG A 30 -0.16 5.65 -9.26
C ARG A 30 -0.94 6.86 -8.80
N HIS A 31 -0.33 7.61 -7.89
CA HIS A 31 -0.85 8.90 -7.45
C HIS A 31 -0.05 9.99 -8.12
N CYS A 32 -0.70 10.88 -8.86
CA CYS A 32 -0.01 11.87 -9.66
C CYS A 32 0.34 13.16 -8.92
N SER A 33 -0.28 13.40 -7.77
CA SER A 33 -0.12 14.64 -7.03
C SER A 33 0.51 14.49 -5.64
N THR A 34 0.53 13.27 -5.09
CA THR A 34 1.03 13.04 -3.73
C THR A 34 1.83 11.76 -3.66
N SER A 35 2.75 11.67 -2.69
CA SER A 35 3.33 10.40 -2.30
C SER A 35 2.36 9.67 -1.38
N GLU A 36 2.57 8.35 -1.22
CA GLU A 36 1.76 7.53 -0.33
C GLU A 36 2.68 6.77 0.61
N THR A 37 2.32 6.75 1.90
CA THR A 37 2.99 5.90 2.88
C THR A 37 2.06 4.74 3.20
N VAL A 38 2.60 3.52 3.18
CA VAL A 38 1.87 2.34 3.60
C VAL A 38 2.60 1.69 4.76
N ALA A 39 1.88 1.36 5.81
CA ALA A 39 2.41 0.68 6.99
C ALA A 39 1.61 -0.60 7.24
N ILE A 40 2.30 -1.67 7.61
CA ILE A 40 1.66 -2.93 7.98
C ILE A 40 1.45 -2.92 9.49
N LEU A 41 0.19 -3.03 9.90
CA LEU A 41 -0.18 -3.09 11.31
C LEU A 41 -0.37 -4.53 11.78
N ARG A 42 -0.66 -5.44 10.86
CA ARG A 42 -0.84 -6.85 11.13
C ARG A 42 -0.63 -7.64 9.84
N GLY A 43 0.05 -8.79 9.93
CA GLY A 43 0.28 -9.66 8.79
C GLY A 43 1.45 -9.20 7.92
N ARG A 44 1.36 -9.45 6.64
CA ARG A 44 2.42 -9.11 5.68
C ARG A 44 1.88 -8.97 4.27
N ALA A 45 2.57 -8.14 3.50
CA ALA A 45 2.22 -7.87 2.12
C ALA A 45 3.47 -7.55 1.32
N VAL A 46 3.38 -7.66 0.02
CA VAL A 46 4.45 -7.26 -0.90
C VAL A 46 4.01 -6.03 -1.66
N GLN A 47 4.85 -5.01 -1.64
CA GLN A 47 4.67 -3.83 -2.48
C GLN A 47 5.46 -4.03 -3.75
N TRP A 48 4.75 -4.08 -4.88
CA TRP A 48 5.32 -4.22 -6.20
C TRP A 48 5.46 -2.85 -6.83
N LEU A 49 6.64 -2.53 -7.37
CA LEU A 49 6.90 -1.28 -8.08
C LEU A 49 7.13 -1.59 -9.55
N TYR A 50 6.62 -0.73 -10.42
CA TYR A 50 6.66 -0.93 -11.87
C TYR A 50 7.19 0.30 -12.58
N ASP A 51 7.78 0.09 -13.77
CA ASP A 51 8.14 1.18 -14.67
C ASP A 51 6.93 1.58 -15.55
N ASP A 52 7.12 2.55 -16.44
CA ASP A 52 6.03 3.05 -17.30
C ASP A 52 5.58 2.01 -18.34
N GLU A 53 6.36 0.98 -18.60
CA GLU A 53 6.00 -0.12 -19.49
C GLU A 53 5.33 -1.29 -18.76
N GLY A 54 5.11 -1.16 -17.46
CA GLY A 54 4.46 -2.19 -16.65
C GLY A 54 5.39 -3.31 -16.20
N ARG A 55 6.70 -3.12 -16.32
CA ARG A 55 7.69 -4.10 -15.85
C ARG A 55 7.99 -3.88 -14.39
N VAL A 56 8.13 -4.97 -13.64
CA VAL A 56 8.51 -4.91 -12.22
C VAL A 56 9.94 -4.39 -12.10
N THR A 57 10.11 -3.31 -11.34
CA THR A 57 11.42 -2.76 -11.04
C THR A 57 11.91 -3.16 -9.66
N GLU A 58 10.97 -3.38 -8.73
CA GLU A 58 11.32 -3.73 -7.35
C GLU A 58 10.14 -4.40 -6.69
N LYS A 59 10.41 -5.27 -5.72
CA LYS A 59 9.37 -5.76 -4.81
C LYS A 59 9.89 -5.69 -3.38
N VAL A 60 9.05 -5.21 -2.46
CA VAL A 60 9.42 -5.00 -1.07
C VAL A 60 8.45 -5.75 -0.17
N LEU A 61 8.97 -6.67 0.64
CA LEU A 61 8.17 -7.35 1.64
C LEU A 61 7.98 -6.42 2.84
N LEU A 62 6.72 -6.15 3.16
CA LEU A 62 6.34 -5.35 4.32
C LEU A 62 5.76 -6.29 5.38
N GLU A 63 6.29 -6.22 6.60
CA GLU A 63 5.97 -7.19 7.63
C GLU A 63 6.12 -6.57 9.02
N VAL A 64 5.11 -6.77 9.85
CA VAL A 64 5.18 -6.35 11.26
C VAL A 64 6.30 -7.14 11.96
N GLY A 65 7.20 -6.42 12.64
CA GLY A 65 8.34 -7.05 13.30
C GLY A 65 9.45 -7.47 12.39
N GLY A 66 9.29 -7.31 11.08
CA GLY A 66 10.34 -7.58 10.10
C GLY A 66 11.21 -6.35 9.85
N PRO A 67 12.18 -6.46 8.92
CA PRO A 67 13.09 -5.35 8.63
C PRO A 67 12.40 -4.12 8.07
N ILE A 68 11.30 -4.30 7.33
CA ILE A 68 10.60 -3.19 6.68
C ILE A 68 9.11 -3.30 7.00
N PRO A 69 8.63 -2.58 8.04
CA PRO A 69 7.20 -2.59 8.38
C PRO A 69 6.40 -1.55 7.61
N ALA A 70 7.06 -0.62 6.94
CA ALA A 70 6.39 0.47 6.23
C ALA A 70 7.29 1.01 5.12
N MET A 71 6.68 1.63 4.11
CA MET A 71 7.44 2.32 3.09
C MET A 71 6.61 3.45 2.47
N SER A 72 7.31 4.43 1.89
CA SER A 72 6.67 5.47 1.10
C SER A 72 6.85 5.18 -0.38
N VAL A 73 5.79 5.40 -1.13
CA VAL A 73 5.79 5.33 -2.59
C VAL A 73 5.72 6.76 -3.12
N GLU A 74 6.67 7.15 -3.94
CA GLU A 74 6.74 8.51 -4.47
C GLU A 74 5.60 8.77 -5.44
N LYS A 75 5.22 10.04 -5.58
CA LYS A 75 4.20 10.41 -6.56
C LYS A 75 4.66 10.00 -7.97
N GLY A 76 3.72 9.52 -8.76
CA GLY A 76 4.00 9.06 -10.12
C GLY A 76 4.55 7.65 -10.22
N GLN A 77 4.89 7.01 -9.11
CA GLN A 77 5.40 5.65 -9.11
C GLN A 77 4.26 4.64 -9.24
N TRP A 78 4.30 3.84 -10.30
CA TRP A 78 3.35 2.74 -10.48
C TRP A 78 3.60 1.66 -9.43
N HIS A 79 2.55 1.20 -8.77
CA HIS A 79 2.68 0.23 -7.69
C HIS A 79 1.41 -0.58 -7.48
N ARG A 80 1.58 -1.70 -6.78
CA ARG A 80 0.48 -2.59 -6.38
C ARG A 80 0.86 -3.29 -5.08
N LEU A 81 -0.08 -3.36 -4.15
CA LEU A 81 0.12 -4.10 -2.90
C LEU A 81 -0.53 -5.47 -3.03
N GLU A 82 0.21 -6.51 -2.66
CA GLU A 82 -0.28 -7.89 -2.65
C GLU A 82 -0.30 -8.42 -1.22
N CYS A 83 -1.46 -8.85 -0.76
CA CYS A 83 -1.61 -9.44 0.57
C CYS A 83 -1.11 -10.89 0.56
N LEU A 84 -0.24 -11.24 1.52
CA LEU A 84 0.31 -12.59 1.63
C LEU A 84 -0.34 -13.42 2.74
N GLU A 85 -1.00 -12.78 3.70
CA GLU A 85 -1.49 -13.46 4.89
C GLU A 85 -2.91 -13.00 5.21
N SER A 86 -3.78 -13.94 5.58
CA SER A 86 -5.14 -13.62 5.98
C SER A 86 -5.14 -12.72 7.21
N GLY A 87 -6.02 -11.73 7.23
CA GLY A 87 -6.10 -10.79 8.33
C GLY A 87 -5.04 -9.70 8.32
N THR A 88 -4.37 -9.49 7.18
CA THR A 88 -3.42 -8.39 7.05
C THR A 88 -4.15 -7.05 7.13
N VAL A 89 -3.62 -6.16 7.97
CA VAL A 89 -4.15 -4.80 8.13
C VAL A 89 -3.08 -3.80 7.77
N THR A 90 -3.43 -2.90 6.87
CA THR A 90 -2.54 -1.81 6.44
C THR A 90 -3.12 -0.46 6.82
N TRP A 91 -2.23 0.49 7.05
CA TRP A 91 -2.57 1.90 7.17
C TRP A 91 -1.87 2.67 6.06
N ARG A 92 -2.68 3.44 5.34
CA ARG A 92 -2.19 4.26 4.22
C ARG A 92 -2.64 5.68 4.35
#